data_69bbbfa542cc669ddb58839e6ad1ef68
#
_entry.id   69bbbfa542cc669ddb58839e6ad1ef68
#
_cell.length_a   1.000
_cell.length_b   1.000
_cell.length_c   1.000
_cell.angle_alpha   90.00
_cell.angle_beta   90.00
_cell.angle_gamma   90.00
#
_symmetry.space_group_name_H-M   'P 1'
#
loop_
_entity.id
_entity.type
_entity.pdbx_description
1 polymer ?
#
loop_
_entity_poly.entity_id
_entity_poly.type
_entity_poly.pdbx_seq_one_letter_code
_entity_poly.pdbx_strand_id
1 'polypeptide(L)'
;MITIRTSVKAAFCVSLSMLATSLHAQEFTGTLKKIQDTGTITLGTRGASVPFNYLDDNNKQAGFAWEIALRVSDKVKQVLNRADLKTRNLEVTPQTRIALVANQTVDLECSSTTHSLERENQVNFSVTYFSVGARIMVRSDSAIADWKGLAGKNVVVGAGTTTERLLRQVNEREKLGINIIMAPDINEGSMSVESGRADAFVADDSGLFSSAARARNPAKWKIVGEPLEREAYGCMMRKGDAQFKKLVDDLIIDMMKRGEMTALYEKYFTQPLNVRNGFNLQMPMQPATRELYENPSDKVL
;
A
#
# COMPACT_ATOMS: atom_id res chain seq x y z
N MET A 1 -70.75 -72.02 -7.97
CA MET A 1 -69.55 -71.69 -7.13
C MET A 1 -68.73 -70.62 -7.89
N ILE A 2 -68.97 -69.35 -7.50
CA ILE A 2 -68.33 -68.24 -8.19
C ILE A 2 -67.26 -67.66 -7.21
N THR A 3 -65.99 -67.72 -7.63
CA THR A 3 -64.90 -67.22 -6.83
C THR A 3 -64.52 -65.81 -7.30
N ILE A 4 -64.72 -64.82 -6.43
CA ILE A 4 -64.34 -63.40 -6.68
C ILE A 4 -62.91 -63.21 -6.26
N ARG A 5 -62.04 -62.79 -7.22
CA ARG A 5 -60.67 -62.35 -6.96
C ARG A 5 -60.68 -60.80 -6.79
N THR A 6 -60.37 -60.39 -5.59
CA THR A 6 -60.12 -58.99 -5.26
C THR A 6 -58.69 -58.61 -5.54
N SER A 7 -58.43 -57.72 -6.47
CA SER A 7 -57.14 -57.15 -6.78
C SER A 7 -56.89 -55.90 -5.93
N VAL A 8 -55.91 -55.96 -5.02
CA VAL A 8 -55.44 -54.80 -4.26
C VAL A 8 -54.40 -54.04 -5.10
N LYS A 9 -54.72 -52.83 -5.51
CA LYS A 9 -53.78 -51.90 -6.12
C LYS A 9 -53.04 -51.13 -5.01
N ALA A 10 -51.75 -51.43 -4.82
CA ALA A 10 -50.87 -50.63 -3.95
C ALA A 10 -50.50 -49.34 -4.67
N ALA A 11 -50.93 -48.23 -4.14
CA ALA A 11 -50.50 -46.90 -4.58
C ALA A 11 -49.16 -46.57 -3.93
N PHE A 12 -48.10 -46.50 -4.75
CA PHE A 12 -46.76 -46.09 -4.33
C PHE A 12 -46.68 -44.56 -4.38
N CYS A 13 -46.85 -43.89 -3.20
CA CYS A 13 -46.61 -42.45 -3.06
C CYS A 13 -45.10 -42.21 -2.99
N VAL A 14 -44.51 -41.79 -4.10
CA VAL A 14 -43.12 -41.28 -4.14
C VAL A 14 -43.14 -39.89 -3.58
N SER A 15 -42.75 -39.72 -2.31
CA SER A 15 -42.50 -38.41 -1.69
C SER A 15 -41.20 -37.83 -2.23
N LEU A 16 -41.31 -36.91 -3.17
CA LEU A 16 -40.17 -36.13 -3.68
C LEU A 16 -39.77 -35.10 -2.63
N SER A 17 -38.88 -35.45 -1.72
CA SER A 17 -38.27 -34.53 -0.78
C SER A 17 -37.37 -33.56 -1.55
N MET A 18 -37.89 -32.34 -1.84
CA MET A 18 -37.07 -31.22 -2.30
C MET A 18 -36.13 -30.84 -1.14
N LEU A 19 -34.88 -31.26 -1.23
CA LEU A 19 -33.81 -30.63 -0.47
C LEU A 19 -33.67 -29.18 -0.98
N ALA A 20 -34.33 -28.27 -0.29
CA ALA A 20 -34.03 -26.84 -0.42
C ALA A 20 -32.62 -26.64 0.15
N THR A 21 -31.59 -26.68 -0.73
CA THR A 21 -30.25 -26.14 -0.39
C THR A 21 -30.46 -24.65 -0.15
N SER A 22 -30.56 -24.28 1.12
CA SER A 22 -30.51 -22.87 1.54
C SER A 22 -29.16 -22.34 1.04
N LEU A 23 -29.14 -21.65 -0.11
CA LEU A 23 -28.04 -20.77 -0.44
C LEU A 23 -28.00 -19.74 0.70
N HIS A 24 -27.11 -19.96 1.67
CA HIS A 24 -26.76 -18.91 2.60
C HIS A 24 -26.11 -17.81 1.79
N ALA A 25 -26.88 -16.79 1.43
CA ALA A 25 -26.31 -15.56 0.90
C ALA A 25 -25.28 -15.09 1.93
N GLN A 26 -24.02 -15.00 1.52
CA GLN A 26 -22.95 -14.53 2.40
C GLN A 26 -23.33 -13.14 2.90
N GLU A 27 -23.60 -13.00 4.20
CA GLU A 27 -23.89 -11.70 4.80
C GLU A 27 -22.60 -10.86 4.80
N PHE A 28 -22.67 -9.70 4.15
CA PHE A 28 -21.55 -8.77 4.14
C PHE A 28 -21.57 -7.92 5.40
N THR A 29 -20.38 -7.70 5.96
CA THR A 29 -20.16 -6.89 7.17
C THR A 29 -19.11 -5.80 6.89
N GLY A 30 -18.93 -4.90 7.84
CA GLY A 30 -17.86 -3.92 7.80
C GLY A 30 -17.83 -3.07 6.52
N THR A 31 -16.69 -2.98 5.89
CA THR A 31 -16.46 -2.17 4.68
C THR A 31 -17.25 -2.71 3.48
N LEU A 32 -17.35 -4.03 3.31
CA LEU A 32 -18.16 -4.60 2.22
C LEU A 32 -19.63 -4.24 2.35
N LYS A 33 -20.20 -4.30 3.55
CA LYS A 33 -21.59 -3.88 3.80
C LYS A 33 -21.78 -2.38 3.53
N LYS A 34 -20.86 -1.54 4.02
CA LYS A 34 -20.87 -0.09 3.74
C LYS A 34 -20.88 0.18 2.23
N ILE A 35 -19.98 -0.47 1.47
CA ILE A 35 -19.90 -0.29 0.02
C ILE A 35 -21.16 -0.78 -0.69
N GLN A 36 -21.72 -1.90 -0.26
CA GLN A 36 -22.99 -2.42 -0.79
C GLN A 36 -24.13 -1.42 -0.61
N ASP A 37 -24.22 -0.80 0.58
CA ASP A 37 -25.29 0.13 0.93
C ASP A 37 -25.11 1.49 0.23
N THR A 38 -23.88 2.00 0.16
CA THR A 38 -23.59 3.35 -0.39
C THR A 38 -23.35 3.35 -1.90
N GLY A 39 -23.11 2.19 -2.51
CA GLY A 39 -22.75 2.10 -3.93
C GLY A 39 -21.37 2.69 -4.25
N THR A 40 -20.49 2.89 -3.26
CA THR A 40 -19.20 3.58 -3.48
C THR A 40 -18.08 2.97 -2.64
N ILE A 41 -16.95 2.69 -3.26
CA ILE A 41 -15.66 2.44 -2.59
C ILE A 41 -14.79 3.69 -2.67
N THR A 42 -14.22 4.13 -1.54
CA THR A 42 -13.31 5.28 -1.49
C THR A 42 -11.88 4.82 -1.32
N LEU A 43 -11.02 5.13 -2.31
CA LEU A 43 -9.61 4.82 -2.30
C LEU A 43 -8.77 6.03 -1.90
N GLY A 44 -7.84 5.83 -0.99
CA GLY A 44 -6.85 6.84 -0.61
C GLY A 44 -5.82 7.04 -1.73
N THR A 45 -5.63 8.28 -2.19
CA THR A 45 -4.66 8.63 -3.23
C THR A 45 -3.55 9.52 -2.70
N ARG A 46 -2.39 9.47 -3.35
CA ARG A 46 -1.24 10.31 -3.08
C ARG A 46 -0.83 11.04 -4.36
N GLY A 47 -0.48 12.32 -4.25
CA GLY A 47 -0.02 13.09 -5.42
C GLY A 47 1.46 12.90 -5.74
N ALA A 48 2.29 12.52 -4.76
CA ALA A 48 3.75 12.61 -4.87
C ALA A 48 4.52 11.30 -4.59
N SER A 49 3.86 10.17 -4.32
CA SER A 49 4.53 8.92 -3.92
C SER A 49 4.92 8.05 -5.13
N VAL A 50 5.80 8.57 -6.00
CA VAL A 50 6.34 7.82 -7.15
C VAL A 50 7.31 6.74 -6.66
N PRO A 51 7.22 5.48 -7.14
CA PRO A 51 6.32 4.97 -8.18
C PRO A 51 5.07 4.26 -7.63
N PHE A 52 4.71 4.44 -6.37
CA PHE A 52 3.66 3.65 -5.69
C PHE A 52 2.24 4.16 -5.92
N ASN A 53 2.01 5.47 -5.71
CA ASN A 53 0.68 6.10 -5.83
C ASN A 53 0.89 7.61 -6.06
N TYR A 54 0.70 8.07 -7.29
CA TYR A 54 1.09 9.42 -7.70
C TYR A 54 0.24 9.92 -8.87
N LEU A 55 0.31 11.22 -9.14
CA LEU A 55 -0.24 11.80 -10.37
C LEU A 55 0.81 11.76 -11.48
N ASP A 56 0.44 11.22 -12.64
CA ASP A 56 1.27 11.23 -13.84
C ASP A 56 1.27 12.60 -14.55
N ASP A 57 2.01 12.74 -15.64
CA ASP A 57 2.09 13.98 -16.42
C ASP A 57 0.75 14.41 -17.04
N ASN A 58 -0.24 13.53 -17.09
CA ASN A 58 -1.61 13.81 -17.54
C ASN A 58 -2.58 14.06 -16.35
N ASN A 59 -2.08 14.25 -15.14
CA ASN A 59 -2.88 14.36 -13.91
C ASN A 59 -3.79 13.14 -13.64
N LYS A 60 -3.39 11.96 -14.11
CA LYS A 60 -4.06 10.71 -13.81
C LYS A 60 -3.36 9.99 -12.68
N GLN A 61 -4.15 9.40 -11.79
CA GLN A 61 -3.62 8.57 -10.72
C GLN A 61 -2.99 7.32 -11.30
N ALA A 62 -1.75 7.06 -10.91
CA ALA A 62 -0.92 5.95 -11.38
C ALA A 62 -0.05 5.41 -10.24
N GLY A 63 0.57 4.25 -10.45
CA GLY A 63 1.55 3.69 -9.52
C GLY A 63 1.34 2.22 -9.22
N PHE A 64 2.42 1.59 -8.77
CA PHE A 64 2.46 0.17 -8.42
C PHE A 64 1.36 -0.21 -7.41
N ALA A 65 1.30 0.51 -6.28
CA ALA A 65 0.31 0.24 -5.24
C ALA A 65 -1.09 0.74 -5.61
N TRP A 66 -1.20 1.77 -6.45
CA TRP A 66 -2.46 2.21 -7.02
C TRP A 66 -3.12 1.13 -7.87
N GLU A 67 -2.35 0.41 -8.69
CA GLU A 67 -2.84 -0.72 -9.47
C GLU A 67 -3.39 -1.86 -8.59
N ILE A 68 -2.77 -2.09 -7.42
CA ILE A 68 -3.29 -3.04 -6.41
C ILE A 68 -4.66 -2.55 -5.90
N ALA A 69 -4.77 -1.27 -5.53
CA ALA A 69 -6.03 -0.70 -5.04
C ALA A 69 -7.16 -0.80 -6.08
N LEU A 70 -6.87 -0.57 -7.36
CA LEU A 70 -7.85 -0.75 -8.44
C LEU A 70 -8.31 -2.20 -8.57
N ARG A 71 -7.41 -3.18 -8.48
CA ARG A 71 -7.77 -4.60 -8.52
C ARG A 71 -8.63 -5.00 -7.32
N VAL A 72 -8.35 -4.43 -6.14
CA VAL A 72 -9.23 -4.62 -4.96
C VAL A 72 -10.62 -4.03 -5.25
N SER A 73 -10.70 -2.82 -5.80
CA SER A 73 -11.99 -2.21 -6.17
C SER A 73 -12.78 -3.09 -7.14
N ASP A 74 -12.13 -3.62 -8.17
CA ASP A 74 -12.78 -4.51 -9.14
C ASP A 74 -13.18 -5.86 -8.51
N LYS A 75 -12.37 -6.40 -7.60
CA LYS A 75 -12.73 -7.61 -6.83
C LYS A 75 -13.94 -7.38 -5.94
N VAL A 76 -14.06 -6.21 -5.32
CA VAL A 76 -15.24 -5.82 -4.53
C VAL A 76 -16.49 -5.78 -5.40
N LYS A 77 -16.43 -5.17 -6.61
CA LYS A 77 -17.55 -5.18 -7.56
C LYS A 77 -18.02 -6.60 -7.90
N GLN A 78 -17.05 -7.51 -8.13
CA GLN A 78 -17.35 -8.91 -8.43
C GLN A 78 -18.02 -9.63 -7.25
N VAL A 79 -17.45 -9.50 -6.03
CA VAL A 79 -17.94 -10.17 -4.82
C VAL A 79 -19.32 -9.67 -4.43
N LEU A 80 -19.58 -8.36 -4.57
CA LEU A 80 -20.90 -7.77 -4.28
C LEU A 80 -21.89 -7.94 -5.45
N ASN A 81 -21.45 -8.50 -6.59
CA ASN A 81 -22.21 -8.58 -7.83
C ASN A 81 -22.82 -7.21 -8.24
N ARG A 82 -22.03 -6.14 -8.13
CA ARG A 82 -22.40 -4.76 -8.33
C ARG A 82 -21.42 -4.06 -9.28
N ALA A 83 -21.59 -4.25 -10.59
CA ALA A 83 -20.77 -3.59 -11.62
C ALA A 83 -20.95 -2.06 -11.64
N ASP A 84 -22.06 -1.57 -11.11
CA ASP A 84 -22.41 -0.14 -11.03
C ASP A 84 -21.70 0.63 -9.91
N LEU A 85 -20.97 -0.06 -9.02
CA LEU A 85 -20.26 0.57 -7.91
C LEU A 85 -19.26 1.63 -8.42
N LYS A 86 -19.32 2.80 -7.79
CA LYS A 86 -18.43 3.92 -8.08
C LYS A 86 -17.13 3.79 -7.27
N THR A 87 -16.01 4.11 -7.91
CA THR A 87 -14.74 4.30 -7.21
C THR A 87 -14.52 5.81 -7.03
N ARG A 88 -14.36 6.24 -5.78
CA ARG A 88 -14.05 7.61 -5.41
C ARG A 88 -12.62 7.71 -4.93
N ASN A 89 -11.87 8.67 -5.46
CA ASN A 89 -10.53 8.97 -4.99
C ASN A 89 -10.59 10.09 -3.95
N LEU A 90 -9.82 9.92 -2.86
CA LEU A 90 -9.63 10.94 -1.84
C LEU A 90 -8.13 11.09 -1.56
N GLU A 91 -7.60 12.28 -1.78
CA GLU A 91 -6.20 12.55 -1.52
C GLU A 91 -5.90 12.51 -0.02
N VAL A 92 -4.82 11.83 0.35
CA VAL A 92 -4.33 11.69 1.72
C VAL A 92 -2.85 12.03 1.80
N THR A 93 -2.40 12.46 2.97
CA THR A 93 -0.99 12.69 3.31
C THR A 93 -0.50 11.62 4.29
N PRO A 94 0.81 11.47 4.54
CA PRO A 94 1.30 10.58 5.59
C PRO A 94 0.71 10.89 6.97
N GLN A 95 0.38 12.15 7.25
CA GLN A 95 -0.21 12.61 8.51
C GLN A 95 -1.70 12.27 8.64
N THR A 96 -2.46 12.32 7.54
CA THR A 96 -3.93 12.20 7.58
C THR A 96 -4.44 10.80 7.30
N ARG A 97 -3.69 9.98 6.55
CA ARG A 97 -4.15 8.68 6.00
C ARG A 97 -4.65 7.70 7.07
N ILE A 98 -3.95 7.57 8.21
CA ILE A 98 -4.34 6.63 9.27
C ILE A 98 -5.69 7.01 9.86
N ALA A 99 -5.89 8.28 10.22
CA ALA A 99 -7.14 8.76 10.77
C ALA A 99 -8.31 8.62 9.77
N LEU A 100 -8.08 8.91 8.48
CA LEU A 100 -9.11 8.81 7.43
C LEU A 100 -9.51 7.35 7.13
N VAL A 101 -8.58 6.40 7.27
CA VAL A 101 -8.90 4.96 7.18
C VAL A 101 -9.60 4.48 8.45
N ALA A 102 -9.12 4.85 9.62
CA ALA A 102 -9.68 4.44 10.91
C ALA A 102 -11.15 4.90 11.07
N ASN A 103 -11.48 6.12 10.64
CA ASN A 103 -12.83 6.68 10.69
C ASN A 103 -13.71 6.32 9.48
N GLN A 104 -13.24 5.46 8.56
CA GLN A 104 -13.96 4.96 7.38
C GLN A 104 -14.27 6.04 6.30
N THR A 105 -13.63 7.19 6.34
CA THR A 105 -13.69 8.18 5.25
C THR A 105 -13.01 7.63 4.00
N VAL A 106 -11.92 6.86 4.18
CA VAL A 106 -11.23 6.06 3.18
C VAL A 106 -11.43 4.58 3.50
N ASP A 107 -11.81 3.79 2.51
CA ASP A 107 -12.02 2.35 2.66
C ASP A 107 -10.73 1.55 2.53
N LEU A 108 -9.86 1.96 1.62
CA LEU A 108 -8.58 1.32 1.34
C LEU A 108 -7.55 2.37 0.94
N GLU A 109 -6.35 2.29 1.51
CA GLU A 109 -5.18 3.06 1.07
C GLU A 109 -4.04 2.10 0.76
N CYS A 110 -3.60 2.06 -0.50
CA CYS A 110 -2.42 1.34 -0.95
C CYS A 110 -1.41 2.34 -1.51
N SER A 111 -0.24 2.43 -0.87
CA SER A 111 0.82 3.36 -1.24
C SER A 111 2.16 2.93 -0.62
N SER A 112 3.09 3.86 -0.44
CA SER A 112 4.28 3.70 0.40
C SER A 112 3.90 3.84 1.88
N THR A 113 3.20 2.84 2.41
CA THR A 113 2.71 2.87 3.79
C THR A 113 3.25 1.69 4.57
N THR A 114 4.20 1.99 5.46
CA THR A 114 4.83 0.99 6.32
C THR A 114 3.81 0.34 7.24
N HIS A 115 3.76 -0.97 7.22
CA HIS A 115 3.11 -1.81 8.20
C HIS A 115 3.95 -1.81 9.50
N SER A 116 3.39 -1.38 10.60
CA SER A 116 4.05 -1.39 11.91
C SER A 116 3.08 -1.74 13.03
N LEU A 117 3.60 -2.35 14.10
CA LEU A 117 2.79 -2.71 15.29
C LEU A 117 2.08 -1.51 15.93
N GLU A 118 2.71 -0.33 15.90
CA GLU A 118 2.09 0.89 16.40
C GLU A 118 0.85 1.26 15.60
N ARG A 119 0.92 1.17 14.26
CA ARG A 119 -0.19 1.49 13.36
C ARG A 119 -1.31 0.45 13.41
N GLU A 120 -0.99 -0.81 13.70
CA GLU A 120 -1.98 -1.87 13.91
C GLU A 120 -2.94 -1.56 15.09
N ASN A 121 -2.56 -0.68 16.02
CA ASN A 121 -3.48 -0.23 17.06
C ASN A 121 -4.68 0.54 16.50
N GLN A 122 -4.56 1.14 15.31
CA GLN A 122 -5.55 2.02 14.72
C GLN A 122 -6.20 1.47 13.44
N VAL A 123 -5.43 0.73 12.63
CA VAL A 123 -5.85 0.20 11.32
C VAL A 123 -5.39 -1.25 11.14
N ASN A 124 -5.98 -1.98 10.20
CA ASN A 124 -5.44 -3.24 9.70
C ASN A 124 -4.55 -3.01 8.48
N PHE A 125 -3.61 -3.92 8.27
CA PHE A 125 -2.80 -3.99 7.06
C PHE A 125 -3.07 -5.28 6.30
N SER A 126 -2.87 -5.24 4.98
CA SER A 126 -2.81 -6.43 4.15
C SER A 126 -1.49 -7.19 4.34
N VAL A 127 -1.35 -8.36 3.70
CA VAL A 127 -0.03 -8.93 3.41
C VAL A 127 0.84 -7.85 2.76
N THR A 128 2.14 -7.85 3.11
CA THR A 128 3.07 -6.83 2.66
C THR A 128 3.57 -7.12 1.24
N TYR A 129 3.86 -6.07 0.47
CA TYR A 129 4.18 -6.19 -0.96
C TYR A 129 5.48 -5.51 -1.39
N PHE A 130 6.14 -4.78 -0.50
CA PHE A 130 7.39 -4.09 -0.84
C PHE A 130 8.25 -3.88 0.41
N SER A 131 9.56 -4.11 0.30
CA SER A 131 10.51 -3.90 1.41
C SER A 131 11.35 -2.66 1.17
N VAL A 132 11.56 -1.87 2.22
CA VAL A 132 12.33 -0.62 2.22
C VAL A 132 13.21 -0.51 3.46
N GLY A 133 14.09 0.48 3.46
CA GLY A 133 14.84 0.93 4.63
C GLY A 133 15.08 2.44 4.60
N ALA A 134 15.05 3.09 5.75
CA ALA A 134 15.32 4.52 5.85
C ALA A 134 16.79 4.82 5.52
N ARG A 135 17.02 5.78 4.61
CA ARG A 135 18.35 6.23 4.19
C ARG A 135 18.42 7.76 4.13
N ILE A 136 19.56 8.27 3.71
CA ILE A 136 19.89 9.70 3.68
C ILE A 136 20.16 10.13 2.24
N MET A 137 19.45 11.11 1.72
CA MET A 137 19.77 11.79 0.45
C MET A 137 20.45 13.12 0.74
N VAL A 138 21.59 13.34 0.09
CA VAL A 138 22.37 14.57 0.20
C VAL A 138 22.86 15.01 -1.19
N ARG A 139 23.35 16.24 -1.27
CA ARG A 139 24.06 16.71 -2.46
C ARG A 139 25.34 15.89 -2.67
N SER A 140 25.75 15.69 -3.90
CA SER A 140 26.95 14.89 -4.25
C SER A 140 28.24 15.44 -3.66
N ASP A 141 28.31 16.77 -3.45
CA ASP A 141 29.45 17.48 -2.84
C ASP A 141 29.42 17.49 -1.29
N SER A 142 28.37 16.94 -0.67
CA SER A 142 28.24 16.87 0.79
C SER A 142 29.29 15.93 1.40
N ALA A 143 29.84 16.30 2.56
CA ALA A 143 30.70 15.43 3.36
C ALA A 143 29.93 14.37 4.18
N ILE A 144 28.58 14.45 4.24
CA ILE A 144 27.75 13.49 4.95
C ILE A 144 27.81 12.15 4.22
N ALA A 145 28.26 11.10 4.92
CA ALA A 145 28.39 9.74 4.38
C ALA A 145 27.52 8.71 5.13
N ASP A 146 27.12 9.01 6.35
CA ASP A 146 26.38 8.12 7.23
C ASP A 146 25.50 8.90 8.22
N TRP A 147 24.84 8.17 9.13
CA TRP A 147 23.96 8.72 10.15
C TRP A 147 24.68 9.63 11.15
N LYS A 148 25.96 9.35 11.48
CA LYS A 148 26.77 10.18 12.38
C LYS A 148 27.13 11.52 11.75
N GLY A 149 27.27 11.54 10.43
CA GLY A 149 27.50 12.77 9.67
C GLY A 149 26.37 13.78 9.72
N LEU A 150 25.19 13.41 10.25
CA LEU A 150 24.05 14.29 10.48
C LEU A 150 24.17 15.16 11.73
N ALA A 151 25.22 14.98 12.55
CA ALA A 151 25.42 15.72 13.81
C ALA A 151 25.43 17.24 13.56
N GLY A 152 24.55 17.97 14.25
CA GLY A 152 24.37 19.43 14.16
C GLY A 152 23.81 19.93 12.81
N LYS A 153 23.32 19.06 11.93
CA LYS A 153 22.81 19.43 10.61
C LYS A 153 21.32 19.73 10.61
N ASN A 154 20.89 20.49 9.59
CA ASN A 154 19.50 20.67 9.25
C ASN A 154 19.03 19.47 8.42
N VAL A 155 18.16 18.63 8.96
CA VAL A 155 17.72 17.41 8.30
C VAL A 155 16.21 17.47 8.09
N VAL A 156 15.77 17.38 6.84
CA VAL A 156 14.34 17.30 6.52
C VAL A 156 13.86 15.86 6.54
N VAL A 157 12.63 15.65 7.01
CA VAL A 157 11.94 14.35 7.03
C VAL A 157 10.44 14.54 6.79
N GLY A 158 9.78 13.55 6.23
CA GLY A 158 8.34 13.59 6.02
C GLY A 158 7.56 13.50 7.34
N ALA A 159 6.66 14.44 7.59
CA ALA A 159 5.81 14.46 8.78
C ALA A 159 4.84 13.26 8.81
N GLY A 160 4.66 12.59 9.95
CA GLY A 160 3.78 11.44 10.15
C GLY A 160 4.29 10.13 9.53
N THR A 161 5.59 10.07 9.17
CA THR A 161 6.24 8.85 8.67
C THR A 161 6.91 8.06 9.80
N THR A 162 7.13 6.76 9.58
CA THR A 162 7.96 5.94 10.48
C THR A 162 9.39 6.42 10.48
N THR A 163 9.87 6.91 9.34
CA THR A 163 11.21 7.50 9.19
C THR A 163 11.41 8.73 10.08
N GLU A 164 10.38 9.57 10.29
CA GLU A 164 10.44 10.66 11.25
C GLU A 164 10.70 10.13 12.68
N ARG A 165 9.95 9.12 13.08
CA ARG A 165 10.12 8.48 14.40
C ARG A 165 11.52 7.91 14.55
N LEU A 166 12.02 7.17 13.55
CA LEU A 166 13.37 6.59 13.55
C LEU A 166 14.45 7.68 13.65
N LEU A 167 14.32 8.76 12.88
CA LEU A 167 15.28 9.88 12.91
C LEU A 167 15.34 10.52 14.30
N ARG A 168 14.18 10.74 14.95
CA ARG A 168 14.12 11.28 16.31
C ARG A 168 14.80 10.33 17.32
N GLN A 169 14.54 9.03 17.23
CA GLN A 169 15.15 8.02 18.10
C GLN A 169 16.68 7.98 17.93
N VAL A 170 17.18 8.00 16.69
CA VAL A 170 18.62 8.04 16.40
C VAL A 170 19.24 9.34 16.94
N ASN A 171 18.60 10.49 16.70
CA ASN A 171 19.05 11.79 17.18
C ASN A 171 19.20 11.83 18.70
N GLU A 172 18.21 11.29 19.41
CA GLU A 172 18.23 11.24 20.89
C GLU A 172 19.26 10.24 21.41
N ARG A 173 19.25 9.01 20.90
CA ARG A 173 20.15 7.93 21.33
C ARG A 173 21.62 8.28 21.13
N GLU A 174 21.96 8.79 19.94
CA GLU A 174 23.33 9.13 19.56
C GLU A 174 23.72 10.57 19.95
N LYS A 175 22.81 11.37 20.49
CA LYS A 175 22.99 12.78 20.88
C LYS A 175 23.53 13.65 19.73
N LEU A 176 22.98 13.47 18.53
CA LEU A 176 23.51 14.10 17.32
C LEU A 176 23.19 15.60 17.22
N GLY A 177 22.23 16.12 17.99
CA GLY A 177 21.83 17.54 17.91
C GLY A 177 21.28 17.96 16.54
N ILE A 178 20.60 17.04 15.83
CA ILE A 178 20.01 17.30 14.53
C ILE A 178 18.87 18.33 14.69
N ASN A 179 18.88 19.37 13.83
CA ASN A 179 17.74 20.25 13.65
C ASN A 179 16.77 19.62 12.63
N ILE A 180 15.67 19.05 13.12
CA ILE A 180 14.70 18.30 12.29
C ILE A 180 13.69 19.27 11.68
N ILE A 181 13.61 19.28 10.34
CA ILE A 181 12.67 20.08 9.55
C ILE A 181 11.59 19.14 9.00
N MET A 182 10.32 19.51 9.16
CA MET A 182 9.19 18.70 8.69
C MET A 182 8.79 19.09 7.27
N ALA A 183 8.58 18.08 6.41
CA ALA A 183 8.01 18.26 5.08
C ALA A 183 6.66 17.54 4.97
N PRO A 184 5.67 18.08 4.26
CA PRO A 184 4.37 17.43 4.07
C PRO A 184 4.44 16.21 3.15
N ASP A 185 5.40 16.20 2.22
CA ASP A 185 5.61 15.12 1.26
C ASP A 185 7.07 15.02 0.79
N ILE A 186 7.33 14.03 -0.07
CA ILE A 186 8.67 13.72 -0.56
C ILE A 186 9.23 14.79 -1.51
N ASN A 187 8.37 15.49 -2.26
CA ASN A 187 8.81 16.55 -3.17
C ASN A 187 9.32 17.75 -2.38
N GLU A 188 8.57 18.21 -1.37
CA GLU A 188 9.00 19.30 -0.47
C GLU A 188 10.26 18.93 0.31
N GLY A 189 10.40 17.66 0.74
CA GLY A 189 11.62 17.15 1.34
C GLY A 189 12.83 17.30 0.43
N SER A 190 12.72 16.85 -0.81
CA SER A 190 13.78 16.96 -1.84
C SER A 190 14.11 18.41 -2.17
N MET A 191 13.10 19.26 -2.35
CA MET A 191 13.27 20.70 -2.64
C MET A 191 13.96 21.45 -1.49
N SER A 192 13.78 21.00 -0.25
CA SER A 192 14.45 21.61 0.91
C SER A 192 15.96 21.43 0.87
N VAL A 193 16.45 20.27 0.40
CA VAL A 193 17.88 20.04 0.20
C VAL A 193 18.38 20.72 -1.09
N GLU A 194 17.60 20.72 -2.15
CA GLU A 194 17.95 21.38 -3.42
C GLU A 194 18.15 22.89 -3.25
N SER A 195 17.31 23.53 -2.46
CA SER A 195 17.38 24.97 -2.15
C SER A 195 18.43 25.34 -1.10
N GLY A 196 19.09 24.36 -0.47
CA GLY A 196 20.03 24.59 0.63
C GLY A 196 19.38 24.90 1.98
N ARG A 197 18.06 24.77 2.11
CA ARG A 197 17.30 24.92 3.37
C ARG A 197 17.60 23.79 4.37
N ALA A 198 17.95 22.61 3.85
CA ALA A 198 18.38 21.47 4.62
C ALA A 198 19.71 20.89 4.05
N ASP A 199 20.49 20.28 4.91
CA ASP A 199 21.75 19.62 4.55
C ASP A 199 21.49 18.20 4.01
N ALA A 200 20.43 17.55 4.49
CA ALA A 200 20.05 16.17 4.16
C ALA A 200 18.52 15.97 4.18
N PHE A 201 18.07 14.98 3.41
CA PHE A 201 16.69 14.47 3.46
C PHE A 201 16.73 13.00 3.85
N VAL A 202 15.98 12.65 4.90
CA VAL A 202 15.83 11.28 5.39
C VAL A 202 14.45 10.75 5.03
N ALA A 203 14.42 9.65 4.29
CA ALA A 203 13.19 8.97 3.88
C ALA A 203 13.50 7.51 3.52
N ASP A 204 12.47 6.76 3.16
CA ASP A 204 12.62 5.41 2.63
C ASP A 204 13.42 5.43 1.31
N ASP A 205 14.33 4.50 1.16
CA ASP A 205 15.28 4.42 0.05
C ASP A 205 14.62 4.49 -1.33
N SER A 206 13.50 3.76 -1.54
CA SER A 206 12.74 3.78 -2.78
C SER A 206 12.25 5.18 -3.17
N GLY A 207 11.80 5.96 -2.18
CA GLY A 207 11.39 7.35 -2.37
C GLY A 207 12.58 8.28 -2.67
N LEU A 208 13.72 8.09 -1.98
CA LEU A 208 14.94 8.85 -2.23
C LEU A 208 15.51 8.57 -3.62
N PHE A 209 15.59 7.30 -4.03
CA PHE A 209 16.03 6.95 -5.39
C PHE A 209 15.11 7.56 -6.45
N SER A 210 13.80 7.50 -6.24
CA SER A 210 12.83 8.13 -7.12
C SER A 210 13.03 9.66 -7.20
N SER A 211 13.25 10.32 -6.07
CA SER A 211 13.48 11.76 -6.01
C SER A 211 14.78 12.18 -6.71
N ALA A 212 15.88 11.48 -6.43
CA ALA A 212 17.17 11.74 -7.04
C ALA A 212 17.13 11.56 -8.56
N ALA A 213 16.52 10.47 -9.04
CA ALA A 213 16.42 10.17 -10.47
C ALA A 213 15.52 11.14 -11.24
N ARG A 214 14.47 11.71 -10.59
CA ARG A 214 13.58 12.73 -11.17
C ARG A 214 14.11 14.17 -11.07
N ALA A 215 15.21 14.39 -10.35
CA ALA A 215 15.80 15.71 -10.21
C ALA A 215 16.25 16.27 -11.57
N ARG A 216 16.29 17.59 -11.70
CA ARG A 216 16.79 18.26 -12.94
C ARG A 216 18.20 17.80 -13.31
N ASN A 217 19.03 17.50 -12.31
CA ASN A 217 20.39 16.95 -12.48
C ASN A 217 20.58 15.81 -11.47
N PRO A 218 20.31 14.55 -11.85
CA PRO A 218 20.46 13.39 -10.97
C PRO A 218 21.89 13.22 -10.41
N ALA A 219 22.92 13.60 -11.16
CA ALA A 219 24.33 13.49 -10.74
C ALA A 219 24.70 14.40 -9.55
N LYS A 220 23.85 15.38 -9.22
CA LYS A 220 24.01 16.23 -8.03
C LYS A 220 23.57 15.58 -6.74
N TRP A 221 23.08 14.37 -6.76
CA TRP A 221 22.52 13.68 -5.60
C TRP A 221 23.23 12.37 -5.34
N LYS A 222 23.38 12.03 -4.08
CA LYS A 222 23.77 10.69 -3.63
C LYS A 222 22.94 10.25 -2.45
N ILE A 223 22.71 8.94 -2.34
CA ILE A 223 22.01 8.31 -1.24
C ILE A 223 23.04 7.54 -0.44
N VAL A 224 23.16 7.88 0.84
CA VAL A 224 24.20 7.40 1.74
C VAL A 224 23.61 6.82 3.02
N GLY A 225 24.46 6.24 3.87
CA GLY A 225 24.10 5.56 5.09
C GLY A 225 23.52 4.16 4.82
N GLU A 226 23.87 3.18 5.68
CA GLU A 226 23.19 1.89 5.67
C GLU A 226 21.71 2.08 6.06
N PRO A 227 20.80 1.29 5.48
CA PRO A 227 19.38 1.35 5.85
C PRO A 227 19.21 1.13 7.36
N LEU A 228 18.54 2.05 8.05
CA LEU A 228 17.99 1.76 9.37
C LEU A 228 16.82 0.83 9.18
N GLU A 229 16.56 -0.04 10.10
CA GLU A 229 15.44 -0.98 10.12
C GLU A 229 14.87 -1.36 8.74
N ARG A 230 14.58 -2.59 8.51
CA ARG A 230 13.80 -3.00 7.35
C ARG A 230 12.33 -2.85 7.67
N GLU A 231 11.62 -2.21 6.76
CA GLU A 231 10.19 -2.02 6.82
C GLU A 231 9.54 -2.62 5.57
N ALA A 232 8.25 -2.96 5.68
CA ALA A 232 7.48 -3.40 4.53
C ALA A 232 6.20 -2.60 4.38
N TYR A 233 5.78 -2.38 3.12
CA TYR A 233 4.54 -1.69 2.80
C TYR A 233 3.39 -2.68 2.67
N GLY A 234 2.21 -2.27 3.17
CA GLY A 234 0.93 -2.94 3.02
C GLY A 234 -0.19 -1.94 2.71
N CYS A 235 -1.31 -2.44 2.19
CA CYS A 235 -2.52 -1.65 2.10
C CYS A 235 -3.15 -1.49 3.48
N MET A 236 -3.60 -0.28 3.82
CA MET A 236 -4.34 -0.02 5.05
C MET A 236 -5.85 -0.10 4.82
N MET A 237 -6.55 -0.65 5.80
CA MET A 237 -7.99 -0.72 5.89
C MET A 237 -8.45 -0.59 7.33
N ARG A 238 -9.76 -0.41 7.55
CA ARG A 238 -10.34 -0.26 8.87
C ARG A 238 -9.96 -1.43 9.79
N LYS A 239 -9.62 -1.13 11.05
CA LYS A 239 -9.35 -2.13 12.09
C LYS A 239 -10.57 -2.99 12.39
N GLY A 240 -10.36 -4.29 12.61
CA GLY A 240 -11.41 -5.23 12.99
C GLY A 240 -12.31 -5.69 11.85
N ASP A 241 -11.99 -5.37 10.61
CA ASP A 241 -12.74 -5.77 9.42
C ASP A 241 -12.15 -7.03 8.77
N ALA A 242 -12.37 -8.17 9.41
CA ALA A 242 -11.78 -9.44 8.98
C ALA A 242 -12.23 -9.87 7.58
N GLN A 243 -13.50 -9.57 7.20
CA GLN A 243 -14.03 -9.98 5.90
C GLN A 243 -13.38 -9.18 4.76
N PHE A 244 -13.24 -7.87 4.92
CA PHE A 244 -12.59 -7.03 3.92
C PHE A 244 -11.08 -7.31 3.87
N LYS A 245 -10.41 -7.47 5.03
CA LYS A 245 -8.99 -7.86 5.09
C LYS A 245 -8.75 -9.16 4.33
N LYS A 246 -9.57 -10.19 4.58
CA LYS A 246 -9.42 -11.48 3.88
C LYS A 246 -9.53 -11.32 2.37
N LEU A 247 -10.49 -10.53 1.87
CA LEU A 247 -10.64 -10.26 0.43
C LEU A 247 -9.38 -9.62 -0.16
N VAL A 248 -8.83 -8.61 0.54
CA VAL A 248 -7.62 -7.90 0.09
C VAL A 248 -6.41 -8.81 0.12
N ASP A 249 -6.20 -9.56 1.20
CA ASP A 249 -5.08 -10.49 1.34
C ASP A 249 -5.12 -11.61 0.30
N ASP A 250 -6.26 -12.27 0.14
CA ASP A 250 -6.44 -13.34 -0.85
C ASP A 250 -6.11 -12.85 -2.26
N LEU A 251 -6.53 -11.63 -2.61
CA LEU A 251 -6.24 -11.04 -3.92
C LEU A 251 -4.74 -10.76 -4.09
N ILE A 252 -4.09 -10.13 -3.12
CA ILE A 252 -2.66 -9.80 -3.22
C ILE A 252 -1.82 -11.08 -3.28
N ILE A 253 -2.14 -12.09 -2.46
CA ILE A 253 -1.48 -13.40 -2.48
C ILE A 253 -1.66 -14.08 -3.85
N ASP A 254 -2.85 -14.03 -4.41
CA ASP A 254 -3.14 -14.60 -5.74
C ASP A 254 -2.36 -13.87 -6.84
N MET A 255 -2.27 -12.53 -6.79
CA MET A 255 -1.43 -11.75 -7.69
C MET A 255 0.06 -12.11 -7.59
N MET A 256 0.58 -12.36 -6.37
CA MET A 256 1.94 -12.83 -6.16
C MET A 256 2.16 -14.20 -6.80
N LYS A 257 1.29 -15.15 -6.51
CA LYS A 257 1.37 -16.53 -7.02
C LYS A 257 1.27 -16.62 -8.55
N ARG A 258 0.48 -15.75 -9.18
CA ARG A 258 0.34 -15.71 -10.66
C ARG A 258 1.40 -14.88 -11.36
N GLY A 259 2.33 -14.27 -10.61
CA GLY A 259 3.38 -13.41 -11.17
C GLY A 259 2.92 -12.00 -11.56
N GLU A 260 1.67 -11.63 -11.29
CA GLU A 260 1.16 -10.28 -11.59
C GLU A 260 1.88 -9.20 -10.80
N MET A 261 2.23 -9.49 -9.53
CA MET A 261 3.01 -8.55 -8.72
C MET A 261 4.40 -8.32 -9.29
N THR A 262 5.04 -9.37 -9.84
CA THR A 262 6.34 -9.25 -10.52
C THR A 262 6.21 -8.39 -11.79
N ALA A 263 5.19 -8.61 -12.59
CA ALA A 263 4.94 -7.81 -13.78
C ALA A 263 4.66 -6.34 -13.45
N LEU A 264 3.89 -6.06 -12.36
CA LEU A 264 3.69 -4.70 -11.87
C LEU A 264 5.00 -4.08 -11.38
N TYR A 265 5.83 -4.84 -10.68
CA TYR A 265 7.15 -4.37 -10.27
C TYR A 265 7.99 -3.95 -11.48
N GLU A 266 8.11 -4.81 -12.49
CA GLU A 266 8.84 -4.51 -13.72
C GLU A 266 8.31 -3.25 -14.39
N LYS A 267 6.97 -3.12 -14.53
CA LYS A 267 6.33 -1.95 -15.12
C LYS A 267 6.72 -0.64 -14.42
N TYR A 268 6.74 -0.61 -13.09
CA TYR A 268 6.90 0.63 -12.33
C TYR A 268 8.33 0.92 -11.87
N PHE A 269 9.22 -0.08 -11.82
CA PHE A 269 10.57 0.08 -11.30
C PHE A 269 11.69 -0.10 -12.32
N THR A 270 11.39 -0.73 -13.47
CA THR A 270 12.40 -1.00 -14.50
C THR A 270 12.07 -0.44 -15.88
N GLN A 271 10.84 0.05 -16.08
CA GLN A 271 10.39 0.65 -17.33
C GLN A 271 10.20 2.17 -17.18
N PRO A 272 10.21 2.92 -18.31
CA PRO A 272 9.90 4.34 -18.29
C PRO A 272 8.50 4.63 -17.77
N LEU A 273 8.38 5.58 -16.85
CA LEU A 273 7.12 6.05 -16.28
C LEU A 273 6.66 7.32 -16.99
N ASN A 274 5.33 7.52 -17.07
CA ASN A 274 4.76 8.77 -17.56
C ASN A 274 4.83 9.88 -16.50
N VAL A 275 6.06 10.22 -16.12
CA VAL A 275 6.39 11.30 -15.18
C VAL A 275 7.66 11.99 -15.69
N ARG A 276 7.63 13.33 -15.82
CA ARG A 276 8.76 14.12 -16.29
C ARG A 276 9.38 13.59 -17.60
N ASN A 277 8.55 13.39 -18.61
CA ASN A 277 8.97 12.97 -19.94
C ASN A 277 9.62 11.58 -20.04
N GLY A 278 9.17 10.62 -19.25
CA GLY A 278 9.60 9.24 -19.40
C GLY A 278 10.82 8.85 -18.56
N PHE A 279 10.79 9.18 -17.30
CA PHE A 279 11.83 8.78 -16.35
C PHE A 279 11.78 7.28 -16.03
N ASN A 280 12.94 6.63 -15.87
CA ASN A 280 13.08 5.22 -15.50
C ASN A 280 13.93 5.10 -14.22
N LEU A 281 13.38 4.42 -13.21
CA LEU A 281 14.09 4.16 -11.94
C LEU A 281 15.28 3.23 -12.09
N GLN A 282 15.26 2.32 -13.09
CA GLN A 282 16.27 1.28 -13.28
C GLN A 282 16.55 0.49 -11.97
N MET A 283 15.52 0.21 -11.21
CA MET A 283 15.60 -0.43 -9.90
C MET A 283 15.14 -1.90 -9.99
N PRO A 284 16.04 -2.86 -10.17
CA PRO A 284 15.69 -4.27 -10.19
C PRO A 284 15.15 -4.72 -8.81
N MET A 285 14.29 -5.74 -8.83
CA MET A 285 13.66 -6.24 -7.61
C MET A 285 14.70 -6.75 -6.63
N GLN A 286 14.67 -6.17 -5.44
CA GLN A 286 15.57 -6.55 -4.35
C GLN A 286 15.18 -7.92 -3.78
N PRO A 287 16.16 -8.72 -3.28
CA PRO A 287 15.89 -10.03 -2.70
C PRO A 287 14.81 -10.01 -1.62
N ALA A 288 14.82 -9.00 -0.73
CA ALA A 288 13.82 -8.87 0.32
C ALA A 288 12.38 -8.69 -0.21
N THR A 289 12.19 -7.94 -1.30
CA THR A 289 10.88 -7.82 -1.95
C THR A 289 10.46 -9.11 -2.63
N ARG A 290 11.41 -9.84 -3.24
CA ARG A 290 11.16 -11.16 -3.84
C ARG A 290 10.70 -12.16 -2.80
N GLU A 291 11.34 -12.18 -1.64
CA GLU A 291 10.97 -13.04 -0.52
C GLU A 291 9.52 -12.83 -0.05
N LEU A 292 9.05 -11.56 -0.03
CA LEU A 292 7.63 -11.27 0.29
C LEU A 292 6.66 -11.92 -0.70
N TYR A 293 7.05 -12.05 -1.99
CA TYR A 293 6.18 -12.67 -3.00
C TYR A 293 6.21 -14.20 -2.93
N GLU A 294 7.33 -14.78 -2.53
CA GLU A 294 7.48 -16.21 -2.33
C GLU A 294 6.83 -16.69 -1.03
N ASN A 295 6.87 -15.86 0.01
CA ASN A 295 6.37 -16.14 1.35
C ASN A 295 5.45 -15.00 1.85
N PRO A 296 4.23 -14.84 1.26
CA PRO A 296 3.32 -13.76 1.64
C PRO A 296 2.98 -13.78 3.12
N SER A 297 3.12 -12.65 3.79
CA SER A 297 2.87 -12.50 5.22
C SER A 297 2.34 -11.11 5.54
N ASP A 298 1.48 -11.03 6.55
CA ASP A 298 1.04 -9.79 7.17
C ASP A 298 1.75 -9.52 8.50
N LYS A 299 2.84 -10.23 8.79
CA LYS A 299 3.68 -9.93 9.95
C LYS A 299 4.53 -8.70 9.69
N VAL A 300 4.70 -7.89 10.73
CA VAL A 300 5.65 -6.78 10.71
C VAL A 300 7.06 -7.35 10.60
N LEU A 301 7.90 -6.76 9.73
CA LEU A 301 9.31 -7.15 9.56
C LEU A 301 10.15 -6.71 10.76
#